data_a1568d850bd8fc3c6685a8f9917778d4
#
_entry.id   a1568d850bd8fc3c6685a8f9917778d4
#
_cell.length_a   1.000
_cell.length_b   1.000
_cell.length_c   1.000
_cell.angle_alpha   90.00
_cell.angle_beta   90.00
_cell.angle_gamma   90.00
#
_symmetry.space_group_name_H-M   'P 1'
#
loop_
_entity.id
_entity.type
_entity.pdbx_description
1 polymer ?
#
loop_
_entity_poly.entity_id
_entity_poly.type
_entity_poly.pdbx_seq_one_letter_code
_entity_poly.pdbx_strand_id
1 'polypeptide(L)'
;MSTAQAGLQQSSAVRYDDWAALRCRAVLTAVFGEPEQRPFDVRLWDGTVDRGANPNPPFTLVLNRPAALRRMLLPPNELSIVESFISGDVDIDGNLEAASNLGEAIGSRLRSPIAIAKLVRLVMGLPGQAEDDLADTRFPEHARKLGQRHTPVRDAAAIQFHYDVGNNFYKLWLDPRMIYSCAYFHSPDDSLEEAQVAKLDLICRKLRLKPGERLLDIGCGWGGLIMHAAEHYGVDATGITLSENQASLARERIESAGLGDRCRVAIRDYRTLTEGDRYDKISSVGMVEHVGLSHLSVYFASAYRALKPGGLFMNHGIVSMSEARPRSVGENIFRKFWRADAFIDKYVFPDGKLTATSDVISAAEAAGFETRDVESLREHYAMTLRHWVGSLEEKREAA
;
A
#
# COMPACT_ATOMS: atom_id res chain seq x y z
N MET A 1 26.89 43.46 29.35
CA MET A 1 27.40 42.13 28.91
C MET A 1 26.39 41.36 28.02
N SER A 2 25.50 42.04 27.32
CA SER A 2 24.39 41.34 26.59
C SER A 2 24.51 41.35 25.06
N THR A 3 25.14 42.31 24.43
CA THR A 3 25.19 42.42 22.96
C THR A 3 26.28 41.57 22.29
N ALA A 4 27.37 41.28 22.95
CA ALA A 4 28.48 40.49 22.40
C ALA A 4 28.16 38.98 22.39
N GLN A 5 27.37 38.45 23.34
CA GLN A 5 26.94 37.05 23.37
C GLN A 5 25.89 36.74 22.27
N ALA A 6 24.95 37.64 22.01
CA ALA A 6 23.98 37.49 20.96
C ALA A 6 24.62 37.48 19.55
N GLY A 7 25.62 38.33 19.31
CA GLY A 7 26.36 38.35 18.05
C GLY A 7 27.22 37.12 17.79
N LEU A 8 27.77 36.49 18.86
CA LEU A 8 28.54 35.24 18.75
C LEU A 8 27.62 34.02 18.47
N GLN A 9 26.44 33.99 19.06
CA GLN A 9 25.46 32.91 18.81
C GLN A 9 24.88 32.99 17.38
N GLN A 10 24.55 34.19 16.87
CA GLN A 10 24.11 34.34 15.48
C GLN A 10 25.22 34.01 14.46
N SER A 11 26.47 34.42 14.70
CA SER A 11 27.61 34.09 13.83
C SER A 11 27.94 32.60 13.82
N SER A 12 27.72 31.88 14.91
CA SER A 12 27.94 30.41 14.96
C SER A 12 26.80 29.64 14.30
N ALA A 13 25.56 30.09 14.41
CA ALA A 13 24.39 29.50 13.74
C ALA A 13 24.50 29.63 12.23
N VAL A 14 24.80 30.80 11.69
CA VAL A 14 24.99 31.02 10.25
C VAL A 14 26.12 30.16 9.70
N ARG A 15 27.25 30.02 10.38
CA ARG A 15 28.35 29.12 9.97
C ARG A 15 27.97 27.63 9.98
N TYR A 16 27.13 27.22 10.91
CA TYR A 16 26.65 25.84 11.02
C TYR A 16 25.69 25.51 9.85
N ASP A 17 24.76 26.39 9.54
CA ASP A 17 23.81 26.21 8.45
C ASP A 17 24.52 26.18 7.08
N ASP A 18 25.48 27.06 6.83
CA ASP A 18 26.31 27.06 5.62
C ASP A 18 27.09 25.75 5.43
N TRP A 19 27.68 25.24 6.51
CA TRP A 19 28.40 23.96 6.51
C TRP A 19 27.46 22.79 6.27
N ALA A 20 26.29 22.76 6.92
CA ALA A 20 25.29 21.72 6.77
C ALA A 20 24.74 21.69 5.34
N ALA A 21 24.43 22.86 4.76
CA ALA A 21 23.98 23.01 3.39
C ALA A 21 25.00 22.50 2.37
N LEU A 22 26.28 22.83 2.54
CA LEU A 22 27.36 22.34 1.67
C LEU A 22 27.47 20.80 1.71
N ARG A 23 27.40 20.21 2.91
CA ARG A 23 27.42 18.76 3.08
C ARG A 23 26.19 18.10 2.49
N CYS A 24 25.02 18.71 2.66
CA CYS A 24 23.78 18.26 2.09
C CYS A 24 23.86 18.19 0.57
N ARG A 25 24.36 19.23 -0.10
CA ARG A 25 24.60 19.25 -1.56
C ARG A 25 25.53 18.13 -2.01
N ALA A 26 26.61 17.85 -1.28
CA ALA A 26 27.51 16.74 -1.60
C ALA A 26 26.82 15.37 -1.54
N VAL A 27 25.90 15.16 -0.58
CA VAL A 27 25.08 13.94 -0.49
C VAL A 27 24.08 13.89 -1.64
N LEU A 28 23.38 14.99 -1.96
CA LEU A 28 22.45 15.10 -3.07
C LEU A 28 23.11 14.76 -4.42
N THR A 29 24.32 15.30 -4.65
CA THR A 29 25.12 14.97 -5.85
C THR A 29 25.49 13.48 -5.89
N ALA A 30 25.88 12.90 -4.76
CA ALA A 30 26.24 11.48 -4.71
C ALA A 30 25.04 10.56 -4.98
N VAL A 31 23.84 10.96 -4.56
CA VAL A 31 22.60 10.16 -4.67
C VAL A 31 21.87 10.42 -5.99
N PHE A 32 21.71 11.67 -6.39
CA PHE A 32 20.87 12.06 -7.53
C PHE A 32 21.65 12.60 -8.74
N GLY A 33 22.94 12.84 -8.58
CA GLY A 33 23.79 13.49 -9.60
C GLY A 33 23.88 15.01 -9.42
N GLU A 34 24.63 15.63 -10.31
CA GLU A 34 24.78 17.09 -10.33
C GLU A 34 23.42 17.75 -10.59
N PRO A 35 23.22 19.02 -10.14
CA PRO A 35 21.96 19.73 -10.34
C PRO A 35 21.43 19.67 -11.77
N GLU A 36 22.31 19.83 -12.76
CA GLU A 36 22.00 19.82 -14.19
C GLU A 36 21.57 18.45 -14.73
N GLN A 37 21.66 17.41 -13.92
CA GLN A 37 21.24 16.04 -14.26
C GLN A 37 19.93 15.64 -13.58
N ARG A 38 19.44 16.44 -12.63
CA ARG A 38 18.23 16.16 -11.86
C ARG A 38 17.01 16.73 -12.57
N PRO A 39 15.92 15.95 -12.77
CA PRO A 39 14.68 16.45 -13.36
C PRO A 39 13.80 17.24 -12.38
N PHE A 40 14.24 17.44 -11.13
CA PHE A 40 13.52 18.08 -10.04
C PHE A 40 14.41 19.07 -9.29
N ASP A 41 13.78 20.02 -8.62
CA ASP A 41 14.44 20.99 -7.74
C ASP A 41 14.59 20.42 -6.32
N VAL A 42 15.52 20.97 -5.53
CA VAL A 42 15.66 20.70 -4.11
C VAL A 42 15.61 22.00 -3.31
N ARG A 43 14.71 22.12 -2.35
CA ARG A 43 14.61 23.25 -1.42
C ARG A 43 15.16 22.82 -0.06
N LEU A 44 16.11 23.57 0.47
CA LEU A 44 16.69 23.33 1.78
C LEU A 44 15.89 24.08 2.85
N TRP A 45 16.14 23.75 4.12
CA TRP A 45 15.49 24.32 5.33
C TRP A 45 15.70 25.82 5.51
N ASP A 46 16.76 26.38 4.91
CA ASP A 46 17.07 27.82 4.90
C ASP A 46 16.35 28.60 3.78
N GLY A 47 15.54 27.89 2.97
CA GLY A 47 14.81 28.43 1.83
C GLY A 47 15.62 28.48 0.54
N THR A 48 16.91 28.10 0.54
CA THR A 48 17.70 28.05 -0.69
C THR A 48 17.21 26.91 -1.59
N VAL A 49 17.21 27.15 -2.91
CA VAL A 49 16.74 26.20 -3.91
C VAL A 49 17.88 25.83 -4.87
N ASP A 50 18.25 24.56 -4.86
CA ASP A 50 19.13 23.98 -5.87
C ASP A 50 18.29 23.58 -7.09
N ARG A 51 18.39 24.36 -8.16
CA ARG A 51 17.62 24.14 -9.40
C ARG A 51 18.13 22.91 -10.14
N GLY A 52 17.17 22.08 -10.60
CA GLY A 52 17.43 20.96 -11.49
C GLY A 52 17.57 21.38 -12.96
N ALA A 53 17.73 20.39 -13.84
CA ALA A 53 17.84 20.59 -15.29
C ALA A 53 16.53 21.07 -15.94
N ASN A 54 15.39 20.77 -15.33
CA ASN A 54 14.08 21.09 -15.88
C ASN A 54 13.62 22.47 -15.43
N PRO A 55 13.35 23.42 -16.34
CA PRO A 55 12.83 24.75 -15.97
C PRO A 55 11.41 24.70 -15.36
N ASN A 56 10.65 23.62 -15.65
CA ASN A 56 9.35 23.32 -15.06
C ASN A 56 9.42 21.95 -14.39
N PRO A 57 10.03 21.83 -13.21
CA PRO A 57 10.21 20.54 -12.55
C PRO A 57 8.85 19.96 -12.14
N PRO A 58 8.65 18.64 -12.28
CA PRO A 58 7.40 18.00 -11.88
C PRO A 58 7.15 18.09 -10.37
N PHE A 59 8.22 18.22 -9.59
CA PHE A 59 8.15 18.41 -8.14
C PHE A 59 9.44 19.07 -7.62
N THR A 60 9.37 19.57 -6.39
CA THR A 60 10.51 20.01 -5.59
C THR A 60 10.65 19.10 -4.37
N LEU A 61 11.81 18.50 -4.18
CA LEU A 61 12.15 17.78 -2.94
C LEU A 61 12.46 18.82 -1.86
N VAL A 62 11.70 18.80 -0.77
CA VAL A 62 11.85 19.76 0.32
C VAL A 62 12.52 19.08 1.52
N LEU A 63 13.60 19.66 1.99
CA LEU A 63 14.32 19.23 3.17
C LEU A 63 14.04 20.23 4.29
N ASN A 64 13.20 19.86 5.24
CA ASN A 64 12.72 20.77 6.29
C ASN A 64 13.71 20.97 7.44
N ARG A 65 14.78 20.15 7.50
CA ARG A 65 15.81 20.21 8.57
C ARG A 65 17.19 19.83 8.05
N PRO A 66 18.28 20.31 8.68
CA PRO A 66 19.64 19.89 8.33
C PRO A 66 19.88 18.37 8.44
N ALA A 67 19.19 17.69 9.36
CA ALA A 67 19.28 16.24 9.56
C ALA A 67 18.42 15.40 8.62
N ALA A 68 17.55 16.00 7.79
CA ALA A 68 16.56 15.31 6.95
C ALA A 68 17.18 14.22 6.06
N LEU A 69 18.24 14.54 5.30
CA LEU A 69 18.91 13.55 4.46
C LEU A 69 19.60 12.44 5.25
N ARG A 70 20.08 12.71 6.46
CA ARG A 70 20.67 11.69 7.31
C ARG A 70 19.61 10.69 7.74
N ARG A 71 18.43 11.14 8.14
CA ARG A 71 17.31 10.27 8.53
C ARG A 71 16.78 9.49 7.34
N MET A 72 16.63 10.14 6.19
CA MET A 72 16.15 9.53 4.95
C MET A 72 17.08 8.42 4.43
N LEU A 73 18.39 8.58 4.59
CA LEU A 73 19.39 7.71 3.96
C LEU A 73 20.16 6.82 4.96
N LEU A 74 19.81 6.85 6.26
CA LEU A 74 20.50 6.04 7.26
C LEU A 74 19.50 5.41 8.26
N PRO A 75 19.26 4.09 8.18
CA PRO A 75 19.84 3.13 7.22
C PRO A 75 19.34 3.37 5.79
N PRO A 76 20.13 3.04 4.76
CA PRO A 76 19.76 3.27 3.37
C PRO A 76 18.73 2.22 2.90
N ASN A 77 17.48 2.41 3.25
CA ASN A 77 16.37 1.53 2.89
C ASN A 77 15.09 2.32 2.63
N GLU A 78 14.10 1.68 2.00
CA GLU A 78 12.82 2.28 1.67
C GLU A 78 12.08 2.83 2.91
N LEU A 79 12.11 2.09 4.01
CA LEU A 79 11.42 2.47 5.23
C LEU A 79 11.90 3.83 5.76
N SER A 80 13.22 4.07 5.78
CA SER A 80 13.79 5.34 6.24
C SER A 80 13.37 6.53 5.36
N ILE A 81 13.25 6.31 4.04
CA ILE A 81 12.76 7.33 3.10
C ILE A 81 11.33 7.71 3.42
N VAL A 82 10.45 6.71 3.54
CA VAL A 82 9.03 6.95 3.78
C VAL A 82 8.80 7.51 5.19
N GLU A 83 9.51 7.02 6.20
CA GLU A 83 9.42 7.56 7.57
C GLU A 83 9.87 9.02 7.64
N SER A 84 10.88 9.42 6.86
CA SER A 84 11.31 10.82 6.78
C SER A 84 10.23 11.72 6.15
N PHE A 85 9.46 11.20 5.20
CA PHE A 85 8.31 11.89 4.63
C PHE A 85 7.16 11.99 5.64
N ILE A 86 6.76 10.89 6.28
CA ILE A 86 5.69 10.87 7.28
C ILE A 86 6.01 11.78 8.48
N SER A 87 7.28 11.84 8.92
CA SER A 87 7.70 12.72 10.01
C SER A 87 7.79 14.20 9.62
N GLY A 88 7.66 14.51 8.32
CA GLY A 88 7.81 15.86 7.82
C GLY A 88 9.26 16.38 7.79
N ASP A 89 10.26 15.51 7.90
CA ASP A 89 11.66 15.89 7.68
C ASP A 89 11.92 16.18 6.21
N VAL A 90 11.26 15.40 5.36
CA VAL A 90 11.27 15.51 3.89
C VAL A 90 9.84 15.71 3.43
N ASP A 91 9.62 16.57 2.43
CA ASP A 91 8.32 16.77 1.80
C ASP A 91 8.47 16.84 0.28
N ILE A 92 7.37 16.70 -0.44
CA ILE A 92 7.29 16.82 -1.89
C ILE A 92 6.30 17.94 -2.22
N ASP A 93 6.81 18.99 -2.87
CA ASP A 93 6.00 20.08 -3.36
C ASP A 93 5.80 19.88 -4.88
N GLY A 94 4.58 19.51 -5.29
CA GLY A 94 4.21 19.16 -6.67
C GLY A 94 3.76 17.72 -6.84
N ASN A 95 4.07 17.09 -7.96
CA ASN A 95 3.55 15.79 -8.35
C ASN A 95 4.20 14.62 -7.55
N LEU A 96 3.44 14.04 -6.64
CA LEU A 96 3.89 12.92 -5.80
C LEU A 96 4.14 11.64 -6.61
N GLU A 97 3.35 11.38 -7.68
CA GLU A 97 3.57 10.22 -8.56
C GLU A 97 4.95 10.30 -9.25
N ALA A 98 5.33 11.49 -9.74
CA ALA A 98 6.66 11.70 -10.31
C ALA A 98 7.78 11.50 -9.28
N ALA A 99 7.54 11.86 -8.03
CA ALA A 99 8.50 11.70 -6.93
C ALA A 99 8.66 10.23 -6.50
N SER A 100 7.70 9.34 -6.76
CA SER A 100 7.79 7.90 -6.43
C SER A 100 9.01 7.22 -7.05
N ASN A 101 9.50 7.73 -8.19
CA ASN A 101 10.71 7.25 -8.85
C ASN A 101 12.04 7.59 -8.12
N LEU A 102 12.00 8.45 -7.08
CA LEU A 102 13.20 8.77 -6.29
C LEU A 102 13.81 7.53 -5.64
N GLY A 103 12.99 6.60 -5.17
CA GLY A 103 13.45 5.33 -4.60
C GLY A 103 14.25 4.50 -5.60
N GLU A 104 13.80 4.38 -6.84
CA GLU A 104 14.51 3.66 -7.90
C GLU A 104 15.81 4.39 -8.31
N ALA A 105 15.78 5.72 -8.40
CA ALA A 105 16.97 6.53 -8.69
C ALA A 105 18.06 6.33 -7.62
N ILE A 106 17.70 6.35 -6.34
CA ILE A 106 18.59 6.04 -5.22
C ILE A 106 19.12 4.61 -5.36
N GLY A 107 18.24 3.63 -5.53
CA GLY A 107 18.56 2.22 -5.65
C GLY A 107 19.51 1.91 -6.81
N SER A 108 19.34 2.58 -7.94
CA SER A 108 20.19 2.38 -9.13
C SER A 108 21.65 2.78 -8.90
N ARG A 109 21.91 3.78 -8.06
CA ARG A 109 23.26 4.26 -7.72
C ARG A 109 23.90 3.48 -6.57
N LEU A 110 23.11 2.78 -5.76
CA LEU A 110 23.56 2.02 -4.61
C LEU A 110 23.81 0.52 -4.91
N ARG A 111 24.09 0.17 -6.16
CA ARG A 111 24.27 -1.23 -6.58
C ARG A 111 25.59 -1.88 -6.15
N SER A 112 26.56 -1.11 -5.67
CA SER A 112 27.83 -1.65 -5.23
C SER A 112 28.09 -1.39 -3.74
N PRO A 113 28.74 -2.33 -3.01
CA PRO A 113 29.13 -2.13 -1.61
C PRO A 113 30.01 -0.89 -1.40
N ILE A 114 30.85 -0.55 -2.39
CA ILE A 114 31.73 0.64 -2.34
C ILE A 114 30.88 1.92 -2.40
N ALA A 115 29.87 1.97 -3.28
CA ALA A 115 28.98 3.13 -3.39
C ALA A 115 28.18 3.31 -2.10
N ILE A 116 27.68 2.24 -1.51
CA ILE A 116 26.99 2.24 -0.21
C ILE A 116 27.91 2.76 0.89
N ALA A 117 29.13 2.25 1.00
CA ALA A 117 30.10 2.68 2.02
C ALA A 117 30.47 4.17 1.86
N LYS A 118 30.65 4.63 0.60
CA LYS A 118 30.89 6.04 0.30
C LYS A 118 29.72 6.93 0.71
N LEU A 119 28.49 6.52 0.38
CA LEU A 119 27.28 7.24 0.78
C LEU A 119 27.15 7.29 2.32
N VAL A 120 27.27 6.15 3.01
CA VAL A 120 27.20 6.11 4.47
C VAL A 120 28.21 7.06 5.11
N ARG A 121 29.45 7.08 4.60
CA ARG A 121 30.48 8.01 5.09
C ARG A 121 30.09 9.49 4.88
N LEU A 122 29.52 9.83 3.74
CA LEU A 122 29.05 11.20 3.47
C LEU A 122 27.87 11.56 4.40
N VAL A 123 26.91 10.67 4.53
CA VAL A 123 25.70 10.85 5.38
C VAL A 123 26.06 10.96 6.86
N MET A 124 27.02 10.17 7.33
CA MET A 124 27.53 10.28 8.70
C MET A 124 28.18 11.64 8.99
N GLY A 125 28.63 12.33 7.97
CA GLY A 125 29.14 13.70 8.06
C GLY A 125 28.05 14.78 8.12
N LEU A 126 26.76 14.45 7.97
CA LEU A 126 25.65 15.38 8.14
C LEU A 126 25.33 15.61 9.61
N PRO A 127 24.64 16.72 9.96
CA PRO A 127 24.13 16.94 11.29
C PRO A 127 23.38 15.75 11.85
N GLY A 128 23.61 15.43 13.13
CA GLY A 128 22.81 14.44 13.88
C GLY A 128 21.46 15.03 14.28
N GLN A 129 20.54 14.16 14.70
CA GLN A 129 19.31 14.61 15.37
C GLN A 129 19.64 15.21 16.74
N ALA A 130 18.95 16.29 17.11
CA ALA A 130 18.89 16.72 18.49
C ALA A 130 18.11 15.68 19.32
N GLU A 131 18.44 15.52 20.62
CA GLU A 131 17.77 14.54 21.49
C GLU A 131 16.24 14.76 21.60
N ASP A 132 15.77 16.00 21.45
CA ASP A 132 14.35 16.36 21.46
C ASP A 132 13.56 15.87 20.24
N ASP A 133 14.23 15.53 19.13
CA ASP A 133 13.60 14.99 17.93
C ASP A 133 13.29 13.48 18.02
N LEU A 134 13.80 12.77 19.04
CA LEU A 134 13.61 11.33 19.22
C LEU A 134 12.22 10.97 19.79
N ALA A 135 11.51 11.94 20.37
CA ALA A 135 10.17 11.75 20.93
C ALA A 135 9.06 12.03 19.90
N ASP A 136 9.25 11.67 18.63
CA ASP A 136 8.23 11.88 17.61
C ASP A 136 7.07 10.88 17.78
N THR A 137 6.05 11.33 18.53
CA THR A 137 4.80 10.62 18.80
C THR A 137 3.86 10.55 17.58
N ARG A 138 4.29 11.00 16.40
CA ARG A 138 3.47 11.03 15.18
C ARG A 138 3.31 9.67 14.51
N PHE A 139 4.12 8.68 14.90
CA PHE A 139 3.91 7.32 14.42
C PHE A 139 2.84 6.63 15.28
N PRO A 140 1.73 6.19 14.70
CA PRO A 140 0.76 5.39 15.44
C PRO A 140 1.46 4.20 16.05
N GLU A 141 1.11 3.86 17.31
CA GLU A 141 1.59 2.64 17.94
C GLU A 141 1.38 1.48 16.97
N HIS A 142 2.48 0.81 16.64
CA HIS A 142 2.41 -0.36 15.76
C HIS A 142 1.45 -1.37 16.39
N ALA A 143 0.65 -2.03 15.56
CA ALA A 143 -0.11 -3.19 16.00
C ALA A 143 0.85 -4.10 16.76
N ARG A 144 0.68 -4.21 18.09
CA ARG A 144 1.52 -5.09 18.92
C ARG A 144 1.38 -6.48 18.33
N LYS A 145 2.44 -6.95 17.66
CA LYS A 145 2.47 -8.27 17.00
C LYS A 145 2.49 -9.35 18.08
N LEU A 146 1.36 -9.60 18.72
CA LEU A 146 1.19 -10.62 19.75
C LEU A 146 0.96 -11.98 19.10
N GLY A 147 1.82 -12.97 19.38
CA GLY A 147 1.67 -14.35 18.92
C GLY A 147 2.35 -14.69 17.58
N GLN A 148 2.13 -15.92 17.11
CA GLN A 148 2.65 -16.40 15.84
C GLN A 148 1.92 -15.74 14.66
N ARG A 149 2.65 -15.48 13.55
CA ARG A 149 2.10 -14.99 12.29
C ARG A 149 1.01 -15.95 11.78
N HIS A 150 -0.03 -15.38 11.16
CA HIS A 150 -1.15 -16.11 10.54
C HIS A 150 -1.96 -17.00 11.49
N THR A 151 -2.04 -16.63 12.79
CA THR A 151 -3.06 -17.17 13.68
C THR A 151 -4.37 -16.39 13.51
N PRO A 152 -5.56 -17.01 13.69
CA PRO A 152 -6.85 -16.33 13.56
C PRO A 152 -6.96 -15.02 14.35
N VAL A 153 -6.43 -15.03 15.58
CA VAL A 153 -6.45 -13.85 16.48
C VAL A 153 -5.55 -12.75 15.95
N ARG A 154 -4.37 -13.10 15.45
CA ARG A 154 -3.41 -12.10 14.92
C ARG A 154 -3.87 -11.54 13.58
N ASP A 155 -4.40 -12.37 12.70
CA ASP A 155 -4.95 -11.94 11.41
C ASP A 155 -6.13 -11.00 11.61
N ALA A 156 -7.04 -11.32 12.55
CA ALA A 156 -8.14 -10.44 12.91
C ALA A 156 -7.63 -9.09 13.44
N ALA A 157 -6.63 -9.10 14.33
CA ALA A 157 -6.03 -7.88 14.86
C ALA A 157 -5.30 -7.05 13.78
N ALA A 158 -4.61 -7.69 12.83
CA ALA A 158 -3.94 -7.01 11.72
C ALA A 158 -4.94 -6.37 10.75
N ILE A 159 -6.01 -7.08 10.41
CA ILE A 159 -7.11 -6.58 9.57
C ILE A 159 -7.82 -5.42 10.29
N GLN A 160 -8.14 -5.59 11.57
CA GLN A 160 -8.78 -4.57 12.37
C GLN A 160 -7.91 -3.31 12.44
N PHE A 161 -6.61 -3.42 12.70
CA PHE A 161 -5.68 -2.30 12.71
C PHE A 161 -5.67 -1.53 11.40
N HIS A 162 -5.64 -2.21 10.26
CA HIS A 162 -5.64 -1.58 8.93
C HIS A 162 -6.94 -0.79 8.66
N TYR A 163 -8.09 -1.32 9.09
CA TYR A 163 -9.39 -0.69 8.84
C TYR A 163 -9.90 0.21 9.97
N ASP A 164 -9.22 0.25 11.14
CA ASP A 164 -9.59 1.08 12.31
C ASP A 164 -9.24 2.57 12.13
N VAL A 165 -8.61 2.96 11.03
CA VAL A 165 -8.50 4.39 10.63
C VAL A 165 -9.88 5.05 10.53
N GLY A 166 -10.93 4.23 10.34
CA GLY A 166 -12.33 4.64 10.39
C GLY A 166 -12.98 4.82 9.01
N ASN A 167 -14.27 4.48 8.95
CA ASN A 167 -15.05 4.53 7.72
C ASN A 167 -15.06 5.93 7.08
N ASN A 168 -15.00 7.00 7.89
CA ASN A 168 -15.03 8.37 7.38
C ASN A 168 -13.77 8.72 6.58
N PHE A 169 -12.60 8.22 6.99
CA PHE A 169 -11.39 8.40 6.21
C PHE A 169 -11.49 7.71 4.84
N TYR A 170 -11.94 6.46 4.81
CA TYR A 170 -12.11 5.72 3.55
C TYR A 170 -13.13 6.39 2.61
N LYS A 171 -14.20 7.00 3.12
CA LYS A 171 -15.18 7.76 2.34
C LYS A 171 -14.61 9.01 1.65
N LEU A 172 -13.47 9.51 2.08
CA LEU A 172 -12.84 10.66 1.44
C LEU A 172 -12.33 10.35 0.03
N TRP A 173 -11.88 9.13 -0.22
CA TRP A 173 -11.15 8.79 -1.43
C TRP A 173 -11.62 7.53 -2.16
N LEU A 174 -12.40 6.66 -1.53
CA LEU A 174 -13.07 5.56 -2.22
C LEU A 174 -14.31 6.06 -2.99
N ASP A 175 -14.76 5.23 -3.92
CA ASP A 175 -16.03 5.40 -4.61
C ASP A 175 -17.24 5.29 -3.65
N PRO A 176 -18.47 5.71 -4.03
CA PRO A 176 -19.65 5.63 -3.16
C PRO A 176 -19.99 4.21 -2.69
N ARG A 177 -19.52 3.18 -3.41
CA ARG A 177 -19.70 1.77 -3.04
C ARG A 177 -18.66 1.28 -2.04
N MET A 178 -17.70 2.14 -1.68
CA MET A 178 -16.62 1.81 -0.72
C MET A 178 -15.80 0.60 -1.19
N ILE A 179 -15.36 0.61 -2.44
CA ILE A 179 -14.57 -0.50 -2.99
C ILE A 179 -13.08 -0.22 -2.84
N TYR A 180 -12.42 -0.95 -1.94
CA TYR A 180 -10.98 -0.83 -1.71
C TYR A 180 -10.20 -1.94 -2.40
N SER A 181 -10.29 -1.98 -3.73
CA SER A 181 -9.55 -2.90 -4.61
C SER A 181 -9.47 -2.34 -6.02
N CYS A 182 -8.64 -2.94 -6.87
CA CYS A 182 -8.45 -2.52 -8.26
C CYS A 182 -9.79 -2.38 -9.00
N ALA A 183 -10.02 -1.24 -9.63
CA ALA A 183 -11.14 -0.98 -10.54
C ALA A 183 -10.86 -1.55 -11.95
N TYR A 184 -11.85 -1.54 -12.84
CA TYR A 184 -11.73 -1.97 -14.24
C TYR A 184 -12.18 -0.84 -15.16
N PHE A 185 -11.25 -0.21 -15.84
CA PHE A 185 -11.49 0.93 -16.71
C PHE A 185 -11.71 0.48 -18.14
N HIS A 186 -12.79 0.87 -18.78
CA HIS A 186 -12.98 0.67 -20.22
C HIS A 186 -12.26 1.74 -21.03
N SER A 187 -12.13 2.95 -20.46
CA SER A 187 -11.41 4.09 -20.99
C SER A 187 -10.55 4.72 -19.89
N PRO A 188 -9.40 5.33 -20.23
CA PRO A 188 -8.63 6.15 -19.28
C PRO A 188 -9.42 7.34 -18.72
N ASP A 189 -10.49 7.75 -19.39
CA ASP A 189 -11.33 8.88 -18.99
C ASP A 189 -12.49 8.47 -18.06
N ASP A 190 -12.68 7.17 -17.80
CA ASP A 190 -13.70 6.69 -16.89
C ASP A 190 -13.44 7.22 -15.46
N SER A 191 -14.50 7.62 -14.78
CA SER A 191 -14.44 7.94 -13.34
C SER A 191 -14.15 6.68 -12.52
N LEU A 192 -13.63 6.87 -11.29
CA LEU A 192 -13.42 5.74 -10.38
C LEU A 192 -14.73 4.99 -10.10
N GLU A 193 -15.86 5.69 -9.99
CA GLU A 193 -17.15 5.07 -9.74
C GLU A 193 -17.57 4.16 -10.91
N GLU A 194 -17.50 4.64 -12.14
CA GLU A 194 -17.81 3.86 -13.35
C GLU A 194 -16.90 2.64 -13.46
N ALA A 195 -15.60 2.82 -13.25
CA ALA A 195 -14.63 1.74 -13.29
C ALA A 195 -14.84 0.69 -12.18
N GLN A 196 -15.28 1.11 -10.98
CA GLN A 196 -15.64 0.17 -9.91
C GLN A 196 -16.91 -0.61 -10.24
N VAL A 197 -17.94 0.01 -10.81
CA VAL A 197 -19.14 -0.68 -11.30
C VAL A 197 -18.77 -1.70 -12.38
N ALA A 198 -17.94 -1.30 -13.34
CA ALA A 198 -17.47 -2.18 -14.40
C ALA A 198 -16.70 -3.40 -13.84
N LYS A 199 -15.90 -3.21 -12.79
CA LYS A 199 -15.21 -4.29 -12.10
C LYS A 199 -16.17 -5.25 -11.39
N LEU A 200 -17.17 -4.73 -10.69
CA LEU A 200 -18.16 -5.56 -10.01
C LEU A 200 -18.94 -6.42 -11.03
N ASP A 201 -19.33 -5.79 -12.14
CA ASP A 201 -20.01 -6.48 -13.26
C ASP A 201 -19.10 -7.53 -13.92
N LEU A 202 -17.82 -7.22 -14.15
CA LEU A 202 -16.83 -8.17 -14.65
C LEU A 202 -16.74 -9.43 -13.77
N ILE A 203 -16.69 -9.26 -12.43
CA ILE A 203 -16.66 -10.36 -11.47
C ILE A 203 -17.92 -11.22 -11.60
N CYS A 204 -19.10 -10.60 -11.60
CA CYS A 204 -20.38 -11.29 -11.74
C CYS A 204 -20.47 -12.09 -13.05
N ARG A 205 -20.01 -11.51 -14.16
CA ARG A 205 -19.95 -12.18 -15.46
C ARG A 205 -18.95 -13.33 -15.51
N LYS A 206 -17.73 -13.16 -14.94
CA LYS A 206 -16.74 -14.25 -14.84
C LYS A 206 -17.28 -15.41 -14.00
N LEU A 207 -17.99 -15.13 -12.93
CA LEU A 207 -18.69 -16.14 -12.10
C LEU A 207 -19.93 -16.72 -12.80
N ARG A 208 -20.39 -16.11 -13.90
CA ARG A 208 -21.61 -16.52 -14.64
C ARG A 208 -22.82 -16.60 -13.70
N LEU A 209 -23.01 -15.56 -12.89
CA LEU A 209 -24.08 -15.51 -11.89
C LEU A 209 -25.46 -15.63 -12.52
N LYS A 210 -26.34 -16.40 -11.88
CA LYS A 210 -27.75 -16.56 -12.27
C LYS A 210 -28.67 -16.27 -11.08
N PRO A 211 -29.88 -15.74 -11.35
CA PRO A 211 -30.85 -15.49 -10.28
C PRO A 211 -31.11 -16.74 -9.44
N GLY A 212 -31.16 -16.54 -8.13
CA GLY A 212 -31.41 -17.60 -7.14
C GLY A 212 -30.17 -18.45 -6.77
N GLU A 213 -29.00 -18.25 -7.41
CA GLU A 213 -27.76 -18.90 -6.97
C GLU A 213 -27.28 -18.28 -5.64
N ARG A 214 -26.58 -19.09 -4.84
CA ARG A 214 -25.94 -18.66 -3.59
C ARG A 214 -24.50 -18.23 -3.87
N LEU A 215 -24.21 -16.96 -3.63
CA LEU A 215 -22.86 -16.37 -3.74
C LEU A 215 -22.25 -16.21 -2.33
N LEU A 216 -20.98 -16.61 -2.17
CA LEU A 216 -20.15 -16.22 -1.03
C LEU A 216 -19.08 -15.23 -1.50
N ASP A 217 -18.90 -14.14 -0.74
CA ASP A 217 -17.76 -13.24 -0.91
C ASP A 217 -16.84 -13.29 0.32
N ILE A 218 -15.63 -13.82 0.14
CA ILE A 218 -14.63 -13.97 1.22
C ILE A 218 -13.82 -12.67 1.29
N GLY A 219 -13.95 -11.94 2.39
CA GLY A 219 -13.37 -10.61 2.54
C GLY A 219 -14.23 -9.53 1.88
N CYS A 220 -15.53 -9.53 2.17
CA CYS A 220 -16.52 -8.69 1.49
C CYS A 220 -16.38 -7.18 1.73
N GLY A 221 -15.46 -6.74 2.57
CA GLY A 221 -15.30 -5.31 2.91
C GLY A 221 -16.62 -4.70 3.39
N TRP A 222 -16.97 -3.55 2.85
CA TRP A 222 -18.22 -2.83 3.14
C TRP A 222 -19.42 -3.30 2.30
N GLY A 223 -19.35 -4.51 1.73
CA GLY A 223 -20.47 -5.18 1.08
C GLY A 223 -20.73 -4.77 -0.38
N GLY A 224 -19.86 -3.98 -1.00
CA GLY A 224 -20.12 -3.45 -2.35
C GLY A 224 -20.39 -4.50 -3.41
N LEU A 225 -19.62 -5.61 -3.45
CA LEU A 225 -19.80 -6.68 -4.43
C LEU A 225 -21.08 -7.49 -4.16
N ILE A 226 -21.36 -7.87 -2.92
CA ILE A 226 -22.55 -8.68 -2.59
C ILE A 226 -23.85 -7.91 -2.84
N MET A 227 -23.86 -6.59 -2.56
CA MET A 227 -25.00 -5.73 -2.86
C MET A 227 -25.21 -5.62 -4.38
N HIS A 228 -24.16 -5.34 -5.16
CA HIS A 228 -24.23 -5.28 -6.62
C HIS A 228 -24.74 -6.61 -7.22
N ALA A 229 -24.21 -7.73 -6.75
CA ALA A 229 -24.60 -9.05 -7.23
C ALA A 229 -26.08 -9.40 -6.88
N ALA A 230 -26.53 -9.07 -5.67
CA ALA A 230 -27.90 -9.28 -5.26
C ALA A 230 -28.90 -8.42 -6.06
N GLU A 231 -28.57 -7.13 -6.28
CA GLU A 231 -29.40 -6.17 -6.99
C GLU A 231 -29.51 -6.47 -8.48
N HIS A 232 -28.37 -6.66 -9.15
CA HIS A 232 -28.32 -6.73 -10.62
C HIS A 232 -28.37 -8.16 -11.17
N TYR A 233 -27.98 -9.16 -10.38
CA TYR A 233 -27.97 -10.57 -10.81
C TYR A 233 -28.95 -11.45 -10.07
N GLY A 234 -29.65 -10.93 -9.05
CA GLY A 234 -30.72 -11.62 -8.35
C GLY A 234 -30.25 -12.84 -7.51
N VAL A 235 -28.99 -12.85 -7.10
CA VAL A 235 -28.41 -13.93 -6.28
C VAL A 235 -28.72 -13.75 -4.79
N ASP A 236 -28.61 -14.83 -4.03
CA ASP A 236 -28.59 -14.83 -2.56
C ASP A 236 -27.13 -14.71 -2.09
N ALA A 237 -26.72 -13.50 -1.74
CA ALA A 237 -25.34 -13.15 -1.51
C ALA A 237 -24.99 -13.10 -0.02
N THR A 238 -23.93 -13.79 0.37
CA THR A 238 -23.37 -13.77 1.73
C THR A 238 -21.95 -13.25 1.69
N GLY A 239 -21.65 -12.20 2.45
CA GLY A 239 -20.30 -11.71 2.66
C GLY A 239 -19.76 -12.12 4.01
N ILE A 240 -18.47 -12.46 4.08
CA ILE A 240 -17.77 -12.68 5.35
C ILE A 240 -16.58 -11.74 5.47
N THR A 241 -16.36 -11.20 6.66
CA THR A 241 -15.23 -10.34 7.01
C THR A 241 -14.82 -10.58 8.47
N LEU A 242 -13.61 -10.17 8.85
CA LEU A 242 -13.14 -10.16 10.24
C LEU A 242 -13.23 -8.77 10.90
N SER A 243 -13.59 -7.72 10.14
CA SER A 243 -13.71 -6.35 10.63
C SER A 243 -15.17 -6.04 11.06
N GLU A 244 -15.36 -5.75 12.34
CA GLU A 244 -16.67 -5.30 12.86
C GLU A 244 -17.09 -3.97 12.23
N ASN A 245 -16.16 -3.03 12.01
CA ASN A 245 -16.43 -1.74 11.38
C ASN A 245 -16.97 -1.91 9.96
N GLN A 246 -16.35 -2.81 9.17
CA GLN A 246 -16.83 -3.13 7.83
C GLN A 246 -18.21 -3.79 7.86
N ALA A 247 -18.37 -4.79 8.72
CA ALA A 247 -19.62 -5.54 8.81
C ALA A 247 -20.80 -4.66 9.26
N SER A 248 -20.59 -3.76 10.23
CA SER A 248 -21.62 -2.84 10.70
C SER A 248 -22.10 -1.92 9.58
N LEU A 249 -21.15 -1.23 8.91
CA LEU A 249 -21.50 -0.33 7.80
C LEU A 249 -22.11 -1.11 6.62
N ALA A 250 -21.64 -2.31 6.33
CA ALA A 250 -22.22 -3.15 5.27
C ALA A 250 -23.68 -3.51 5.56
N ARG A 251 -24.03 -3.88 6.80
CA ARG A 251 -25.41 -4.17 7.21
C ARG A 251 -26.31 -2.93 7.08
N GLU A 252 -25.86 -1.77 7.56
CA GLU A 252 -26.58 -0.51 7.42
C GLU A 252 -26.88 -0.18 5.94
N ARG A 253 -25.89 -0.38 5.05
CA ARG A 253 -26.04 -0.13 3.61
C ARG A 253 -27.01 -1.11 2.96
N ILE A 254 -26.93 -2.40 3.30
CA ILE A 254 -27.84 -3.44 2.82
C ILE A 254 -29.28 -3.14 3.22
N GLU A 255 -29.51 -2.74 4.47
CA GLU A 255 -30.83 -2.37 4.98
C GLU A 255 -31.36 -1.12 4.26
N SER A 256 -30.53 -0.08 4.15
CA SER A 256 -30.88 1.18 3.48
C SER A 256 -31.21 0.98 1.98
N ALA A 257 -30.60 -0.01 1.33
CA ALA A 257 -30.86 -0.38 -0.07
C ALA A 257 -32.06 -1.35 -0.22
N GLY A 258 -32.68 -1.81 0.88
CA GLY A 258 -33.80 -2.76 0.82
C GLY A 258 -33.38 -4.18 0.35
N LEU A 259 -32.11 -4.55 0.53
CA LEU A 259 -31.55 -5.82 0.04
C LEU A 259 -31.49 -6.91 1.12
N GLY A 260 -32.06 -6.67 2.32
CA GLY A 260 -31.94 -7.55 3.48
C GLY A 260 -32.43 -9.01 3.27
N ASP A 261 -33.36 -9.22 2.34
CA ASP A 261 -33.88 -10.55 2.01
C ASP A 261 -32.85 -11.41 1.22
N ARG A 262 -31.94 -10.76 0.47
CA ARG A 262 -31.00 -11.44 -0.44
C ARG A 262 -29.54 -11.23 -0.13
N CYS A 263 -29.22 -10.30 0.77
CA CYS A 263 -27.85 -9.92 1.05
C CYS A 263 -27.61 -9.92 2.56
N ARG A 264 -26.54 -10.57 3.00
CA ARG A 264 -26.19 -10.65 4.42
C ARG A 264 -24.70 -10.63 4.66
N VAL A 265 -24.27 -10.09 5.81
CA VAL A 265 -22.87 -10.04 6.22
C VAL A 265 -22.68 -10.68 7.58
N ALA A 266 -21.67 -11.55 7.68
CA ALA A 266 -21.28 -12.24 8.91
C ALA A 266 -19.80 -11.95 9.25
N ILE A 267 -19.53 -11.80 10.56
CA ILE A 267 -18.16 -11.87 11.09
C ILE A 267 -17.78 -13.35 11.14
N ARG A 268 -16.93 -13.75 10.20
CA ARG A 268 -16.55 -15.15 10.06
C ARG A 268 -15.21 -15.32 9.37
N ASP A 269 -14.38 -16.22 9.90
CA ASP A 269 -13.12 -16.61 9.28
C ASP A 269 -13.36 -17.68 8.20
N TYR A 270 -12.75 -17.52 7.02
CA TYR A 270 -12.86 -18.46 5.90
C TYR A 270 -12.41 -19.89 6.28
N ARG A 271 -11.49 -20.02 7.24
CA ARG A 271 -11.01 -21.32 7.74
C ARG A 271 -12.10 -22.16 8.39
N THR A 272 -13.20 -21.53 8.81
CA THR A 272 -14.37 -22.20 9.41
C THR A 272 -15.44 -22.63 8.40
N LEU A 273 -15.21 -22.40 7.11
CA LEU A 273 -16.08 -22.86 6.05
C LEU A 273 -16.09 -24.39 5.97
N THR A 274 -17.27 -24.97 5.83
CA THR A 274 -17.52 -26.42 5.82
C THR A 274 -18.27 -26.86 4.58
N GLU A 275 -18.38 -28.17 4.35
CA GLU A 275 -19.23 -28.73 3.29
C GLU A 275 -20.72 -28.42 3.47
N GLY A 276 -21.16 -28.10 4.69
CA GLY A 276 -22.54 -27.68 4.99
C GLY A 276 -22.90 -26.32 4.44
N ASP A 277 -21.90 -25.46 4.15
CA ASP A 277 -22.10 -24.07 3.67
C ASP A 277 -22.62 -24.00 2.23
N ARG A 278 -22.14 -24.85 1.32
CA ARG A 278 -22.61 -25.09 -0.07
C ARG A 278 -23.06 -23.85 -0.85
N TYR A 279 -22.10 -23.17 -1.51
CA TYR A 279 -22.33 -22.05 -2.41
C TYR A 279 -22.23 -22.48 -3.88
N ASP A 280 -23.02 -21.87 -4.76
CA ASP A 280 -22.93 -22.08 -6.22
C ASP A 280 -21.71 -21.35 -6.78
N LYS A 281 -21.38 -20.18 -6.19
CA LYS A 281 -20.31 -19.30 -6.61
C LYS A 281 -19.59 -18.75 -5.39
N ILE A 282 -18.27 -18.55 -5.54
CA ILE A 282 -17.46 -17.89 -4.52
C ILE A 282 -16.64 -16.77 -5.21
N SER A 283 -16.56 -15.61 -4.58
CA SER A 283 -15.63 -14.53 -4.88
C SER A 283 -14.69 -14.29 -3.70
N SER A 284 -13.50 -13.79 -3.99
CA SER A 284 -12.60 -13.26 -2.98
C SER A 284 -11.70 -12.21 -3.62
N VAL A 285 -11.75 -10.99 -3.11
CA VAL A 285 -11.08 -9.83 -3.67
C VAL A 285 -10.21 -9.16 -2.61
N GLY A 286 -8.88 -9.07 -2.86
CA GLY A 286 -7.95 -8.45 -1.93
C GLY A 286 -7.68 -9.27 -0.65
N MET A 287 -7.80 -10.58 -0.73
CA MET A 287 -7.61 -11.48 0.42
C MET A 287 -6.31 -12.28 0.34
N VAL A 288 -5.88 -12.69 -0.85
CA VAL A 288 -4.71 -13.54 -1.04
C VAL A 288 -3.44 -12.94 -0.47
N GLU A 289 -3.34 -11.63 -0.43
CA GLU A 289 -2.25 -10.84 0.14
C GLU A 289 -2.12 -11.01 1.66
N HIS A 290 -3.27 -11.19 2.33
CA HIS A 290 -3.36 -11.39 3.78
C HIS A 290 -3.15 -12.85 4.18
N VAL A 291 -3.40 -13.79 3.26
CA VAL A 291 -3.27 -15.24 3.52
C VAL A 291 -1.81 -15.66 3.62
N GLY A 292 -0.96 -15.12 2.74
CA GLY A 292 0.46 -15.50 2.66
C GLY A 292 0.71 -16.90 2.09
N LEU A 293 1.89 -17.10 1.49
CA LEU A 293 2.26 -18.31 0.74
C LEU A 293 2.03 -19.61 1.53
N SER A 294 2.40 -19.64 2.81
CA SER A 294 2.30 -20.83 3.67
C SER A 294 0.87 -21.29 3.95
N HIS A 295 -0.13 -20.44 3.73
CA HIS A 295 -1.53 -20.72 4.05
C HIS A 295 -2.45 -20.77 2.81
N LEU A 296 -1.91 -20.59 1.61
CA LEU A 296 -2.70 -20.68 0.37
C LEU A 296 -3.40 -22.03 0.23
N SER A 297 -2.76 -23.14 0.63
CA SER A 297 -3.38 -24.47 0.59
C SER A 297 -4.61 -24.56 1.48
N VAL A 298 -4.57 -23.98 2.69
CA VAL A 298 -5.73 -23.95 3.60
C VAL A 298 -6.83 -23.06 3.03
N TYR A 299 -6.45 -21.92 2.46
CA TYR A 299 -7.38 -20.96 1.87
C TYR A 299 -8.17 -21.58 0.71
N PHE A 300 -7.47 -22.13 -0.30
CA PHE A 300 -8.13 -22.76 -1.42
C PHE A 300 -8.90 -24.01 -1.04
N ALA A 301 -8.39 -24.86 -0.14
CA ALA A 301 -9.10 -26.01 0.35
C ALA A 301 -10.40 -25.62 1.10
N SER A 302 -10.42 -24.50 1.83
CA SER A 302 -11.61 -24.02 2.51
C SER A 302 -12.67 -23.52 1.52
N ALA A 303 -12.25 -22.77 0.49
CA ALA A 303 -13.13 -22.35 -0.60
C ALA A 303 -13.69 -23.56 -1.39
N TYR A 304 -12.83 -24.55 -1.70
CA TYR A 304 -13.24 -25.76 -2.41
C TYR A 304 -14.31 -26.57 -1.66
N ARG A 305 -14.14 -26.76 -0.34
CA ARG A 305 -15.13 -27.46 0.50
C ARG A 305 -16.49 -26.76 0.54
N ALA A 306 -16.51 -25.43 0.55
CA ALA A 306 -17.73 -24.64 0.59
C ALA A 306 -18.40 -24.50 -0.79
N LEU A 307 -17.71 -24.81 -1.87
CA LEU A 307 -18.23 -24.71 -3.23
C LEU A 307 -18.97 -25.99 -3.63
N LYS A 308 -20.12 -25.86 -4.28
CA LYS A 308 -20.84 -26.99 -4.89
C LYS A 308 -20.02 -27.57 -6.05
N PRO A 309 -20.17 -28.88 -6.37
CA PRO A 309 -19.61 -29.46 -7.59
C PRO A 309 -20.02 -28.68 -8.83
N GLY A 310 -19.05 -28.35 -9.71
CA GLY A 310 -19.27 -27.52 -10.90
C GLY A 310 -19.44 -26.02 -10.62
N GLY A 311 -19.32 -25.59 -9.36
CA GLY A 311 -19.31 -24.17 -8.98
C GLY A 311 -18.07 -23.45 -9.48
N LEU A 312 -18.10 -22.10 -9.47
CA LEU A 312 -16.99 -21.25 -9.88
C LEU A 312 -16.45 -20.44 -8.69
N PHE A 313 -15.14 -20.36 -8.61
CA PHE A 313 -14.45 -19.50 -7.67
C PHE A 313 -13.63 -18.44 -8.43
N MET A 314 -13.82 -17.16 -8.12
CA MET A 314 -13.04 -16.06 -8.64
C MET A 314 -12.16 -15.49 -7.51
N ASN A 315 -10.87 -15.55 -7.70
CA ASN A 315 -9.88 -14.97 -6.79
C ASN A 315 -9.18 -13.79 -7.47
N HIS A 316 -9.23 -12.61 -6.85
CA HIS A 316 -8.58 -11.41 -7.31
C HIS A 316 -7.66 -10.88 -6.20
N GLY A 317 -6.40 -10.60 -6.53
CA GLY A 317 -5.45 -10.11 -5.56
C GLY A 317 -4.19 -9.51 -6.18
N ILE A 318 -3.43 -8.81 -5.37
CA ILE A 318 -2.12 -8.26 -5.74
C ILE A 318 -1.10 -9.39 -5.67
N VAL A 319 -0.36 -9.57 -6.75
CA VAL A 319 0.67 -10.59 -6.87
C VAL A 319 2.02 -9.97 -7.19
N SER A 320 3.10 -10.64 -6.81
CA SER A 320 4.44 -10.28 -7.23
C SER A 320 4.83 -11.00 -8.51
N MET A 321 5.82 -10.45 -9.22
CA MET A 321 6.46 -11.21 -10.29
C MET A 321 7.25 -12.38 -9.71
N SER A 322 7.20 -13.55 -10.36
CA SER A 322 8.02 -14.69 -9.97
C SER A 322 9.51 -14.34 -9.99
N GLU A 323 10.22 -14.69 -8.91
CA GLU A 323 11.66 -14.48 -8.78
C GLU A 323 12.51 -15.52 -9.55
N ALA A 324 12.02 -15.98 -10.67
CA ALA A 324 12.60 -17.10 -11.44
C ALA A 324 14.01 -16.84 -12.02
N ARG A 325 14.57 -15.62 -11.88
CA ARG A 325 15.95 -15.36 -12.32
C ARG A 325 16.94 -15.55 -11.17
N PRO A 326 18.01 -16.37 -11.36
CA PRO A 326 19.10 -16.40 -10.41
C PRO A 326 19.73 -15.00 -10.33
N ARG A 327 19.77 -14.44 -9.13
CA ARG A 327 20.31 -13.11 -8.86
C ARG A 327 21.79 -13.19 -8.52
N SER A 328 22.52 -12.13 -8.88
CA SER A 328 23.91 -11.99 -8.42
C SER A 328 23.98 -11.84 -6.90
N VAL A 329 25.12 -12.20 -6.31
CA VAL A 329 25.36 -12.04 -4.87
C VAL A 329 25.18 -10.58 -4.44
N GLY A 330 25.56 -9.62 -5.30
CA GLY A 330 25.38 -8.18 -5.06
C GLY A 330 23.91 -7.77 -5.01
N GLU A 331 23.06 -8.28 -5.91
CA GLU A 331 21.61 -8.02 -5.90
C GLU A 331 20.93 -8.59 -4.65
N ASN A 332 21.36 -9.76 -4.18
CA ASN A 332 20.83 -10.35 -2.95
C ASN A 332 21.22 -9.55 -1.72
N ILE A 333 22.46 -9.04 -1.65
CA ILE A 333 22.92 -8.15 -0.58
C ILE A 333 22.14 -6.84 -0.63
N PHE A 334 21.99 -6.22 -1.80
CA PHE A 334 21.24 -4.98 -1.98
C PHE A 334 19.80 -5.13 -1.51
N ARG A 335 19.07 -6.18 -1.94
CA ARG A 335 17.70 -6.46 -1.48
C ARG A 335 17.59 -6.63 0.03
N LYS A 336 18.57 -7.29 0.65
CA LYS A 336 18.59 -7.48 2.10
C LYS A 336 18.73 -6.13 2.84
N PHE A 337 19.48 -5.19 2.27
CA PHE A 337 19.59 -3.83 2.80
C PHE A 337 18.40 -2.96 2.46
N TRP A 338 17.91 -3.00 1.20
CA TRP A 338 16.85 -2.12 0.71
C TRP A 338 15.47 -2.45 1.29
N ARG A 339 15.19 -3.73 1.57
CA ARG A 339 13.94 -4.22 2.19
C ARG A 339 12.68 -3.49 1.68
N ALA A 340 12.45 -3.54 0.37
CA ALA A 340 11.35 -2.85 -0.31
C ALA A 340 9.95 -3.12 0.28
N ASP A 341 9.79 -4.21 1.02
CA ASP A 341 8.52 -4.59 1.65
C ASP A 341 8.37 -4.05 3.09
N ALA A 342 9.41 -3.37 3.64
CA ALA A 342 9.42 -3.04 5.07
C ALA A 342 8.38 -1.99 5.45
N PHE A 343 8.12 -1.03 4.57
CA PHE A 343 7.08 -0.02 4.77
C PHE A 343 5.69 -0.65 4.74
N ILE A 344 5.41 -1.47 3.75
CA ILE A 344 4.13 -2.17 3.60
C ILE A 344 3.86 -3.07 4.82
N ASP A 345 4.86 -3.88 5.26
CA ASP A 345 4.76 -4.76 6.44
C ASP A 345 4.56 -3.98 7.74
N LYS A 346 5.11 -2.75 7.83
CA LYS A 346 5.03 -1.96 9.05
C LYS A 346 3.76 -1.13 9.17
N TYR A 347 3.32 -0.50 8.09
CA TYR A 347 2.31 0.55 8.12
C TYR A 347 1.04 0.24 7.33
N VAL A 348 1.10 -0.60 6.30
CA VAL A 348 -0.03 -0.82 5.40
C VAL A 348 -0.68 -2.18 5.64
N PHE A 349 0.06 -3.25 5.41
CA PHE A 349 -0.43 -4.63 5.57
C PHE A 349 0.49 -5.42 6.50
N PRO A 350 0.35 -5.28 7.83
CA PRO A 350 1.13 -6.07 8.77
C PRO A 350 0.96 -7.58 8.50
N ASP A 351 2.10 -8.27 8.34
CA ASP A 351 2.17 -9.70 7.97
C ASP A 351 1.72 -10.03 6.52
N GLY A 352 1.31 -9.05 5.72
CA GLY A 352 1.01 -9.23 4.29
C GLY A 352 2.27 -9.64 3.52
N LYS A 353 2.13 -10.61 2.61
CA LYS A 353 3.21 -11.02 1.71
C LYS A 353 2.66 -11.31 0.33
N LEU A 354 3.17 -10.56 -0.65
CA LEU A 354 2.81 -10.82 -2.04
C LEU A 354 3.41 -12.15 -2.50
N THR A 355 2.60 -12.96 -3.14
CA THR A 355 2.96 -14.25 -3.72
C THR A 355 2.99 -14.17 -5.24
N ALA A 356 3.76 -15.04 -5.90
CA ALA A 356 3.76 -15.07 -7.35
C ALA A 356 2.45 -15.66 -7.90
N THR A 357 2.02 -15.22 -9.08
CA THR A 357 0.83 -15.76 -9.77
C THR A 357 0.90 -17.28 -9.91
N SER A 358 2.09 -17.82 -10.23
CA SER A 358 2.32 -19.26 -10.34
C SER A 358 2.04 -20.02 -9.04
N ASP A 359 2.39 -19.45 -7.89
CA ASP A 359 2.18 -20.07 -6.60
C ASP A 359 0.70 -20.10 -6.24
N VAL A 360 -0.03 -19.01 -6.56
CA VAL A 360 -1.48 -18.91 -6.37
C VAL A 360 -2.21 -19.97 -7.20
N ILE A 361 -1.86 -20.08 -8.51
CA ILE A 361 -2.44 -21.07 -9.41
C ILE A 361 -2.14 -22.49 -8.92
N SER A 362 -0.87 -22.79 -8.62
CA SER A 362 -0.46 -24.11 -8.16
C SER A 362 -1.16 -24.53 -6.86
N ALA A 363 -1.37 -23.60 -5.94
CA ALA A 363 -2.11 -23.88 -4.68
C ALA A 363 -3.61 -24.13 -4.93
N ALA A 364 -4.22 -23.39 -5.87
CA ALA A 364 -5.61 -23.61 -6.26
C ALA A 364 -5.81 -24.99 -6.92
N GLU A 365 -4.95 -25.36 -7.88
CA GLU A 365 -4.99 -26.64 -8.55
C GLU A 365 -4.72 -27.81 -7.62
N ALA A 366 -3.78 -27.64 -6.67
CA ALA A 366 -3.53 -28.64 -5.62
C ALA A 366 -4.73 -28.86 -4.68
N ALA A 367 -5.60 -27.84 -4.52
CA ALA A 367 -6.86 -27.96 -3.77
C ALA A 367 -8.00 -28.58 -4.56
N GLY A 368 -7.83 -28.86 -5.87
CA GLY A 368 -8.81 -29.52 -6.75
C GLY A 368 -9.51 -28.58 -7.73
N PHE A 369 -9.15 -27.30 -7.79
CA PHE A 369 -9.66 -26.39 -8.80
C PHE A 369 -9.02 -26.64 -10.18
N GLU A 370 -9.77 -26.37 -11.23
CA GLU A 370 -9.26 -26.22 -12.60
C GLU A 370 -9.15 -24.73 -12.94
N THR A 371 -7.95 -24.25 -13.22
CA THR A 371 -7.75 -22.86 -13.64
C THR A 371 -8.34 -22.62 -15.03
N ARG A 372 -9.31 -21.72 -15.14
CA ARG A 372 -10.04 -21.40 -16.37
C ARG A 372 -9.58 -20.12 -17.04
N ASP A 373 -9.18 -19.14 -16.26
CA ASP A 373 -8.86 -17.81 -16.73
C ASP A 373 -7.86 -17.14 -15.79
N VAL A 374 -6.91 -16.40 -16.36
CA VAL A 374 -5.94 -15.57 -15.62
C VAL A 374 -5.80 -14.25 -16.37
N GLU A 375 -6.19 -13.17 -15.74
CA GLU A 375 -6.15 -11.82 -16.31
C GLU A 375 -5.30 -10.89 -15.43
N SER A 376 -4.42 -10.10 -16.08
CA SER A 376 -3.64 -9.07 -15.41
C SER A 376 -4.36 -7.72 -15.47
N LEU A 377 -4.58 -7.11 -14.33
CA LEU A 377 -5.20 -5.79 -14.21
C LEU A 377 -4.17 -4.71 -13.81
N ARG A 378 -2.90 -4.88 -14.19
CA ARG A 378 -1.80 -4.01 -13.78
C ARG A 378 -2.06 -2.54 -14.13
N GLU A 379 -2.47 -2.25 -15.34
CA GLU A 379 -2.72 -0.91 -15.84
C GLU A 379 -3.96 -0.29 -15.17
N HIS A 380 -4.98 -1.10 -14.93
CA HIS A 380 -6.18 -0.70 -14.20
C HIS A 380 -5.85 -0.32 -12.75
N TYR A 381 -4.91 -1.05 -12.12
CA TYR A 381 -4.53 -0.73 -10.74
C TYR A 381 -3.73 0.57 -10.67
N ALA A 382 -2.88 0.85 -11.65
CA ALA A 382 -2.19 2.14 -11.73
C ALA A 382 -3.18 3.31 -11.85
N MET A 383 -4.22 3.18 -12.70
CA MET A 383 -5.30 4.18 -12.81
C MET A 383 -6.08 4.30 -11.50
N THR A 384 -6.44 3.18 -10.88
CA THR A 384 -7.15 3.17 -9.58
C THR A 384 -6.38 3.95 -8.51
N LEU A 385 -5.07 3.71 -8.40
CA LEU A 385 -4.20 4.39 -7.42
C LEU A 385 -4.11 5.90 -7.70
N ARG A 386 -4.06 6.33 -8.97
CA ARG A 386 -4.08 7.76 -9.32
C ARG A 386 -5.37 8.44 -8.87
N HIS A 387 -6.52 7.80 -9.07
CA HIS A 387 -7.80 8.32 -8.57
C HIS A 387 -7.83 8.44 -7.04
N TRP A 388 -7.32 7.41 -6.33
CA TRP A 388 -7.26 7.45 -4.87
C TRP A 388 -6.34 8.56 -4.36
N VAL A 389 -5.14 8.70 -4.93
CA VAL A 389 -4.18 9.76 -4.55
C VAL A 389 -4.77 11.12 -4.87
N GLY A 390 -5.30 11.35 -6.07
CA GLY A 390 -5.92 12.62 -6.46
C GLY A 390 -7.06 13.02 -5.52
N SER A 391 -7.94 12.08 -5.17
CA SER A 391 -9.05 12.33 -4.23
C SER A 391 -8.56 12.69 -2.81
N LEU A 392 -7.45 12.07 -2.36
CA LEU A 392 -6.84 12.40 -1.05
C LEU A 392 -6.16 13.76 -1.08
N GLU A 393 -5.46 14.11 -2.16
CA GLU A 393 -4.83 15.42 -2.33
C GLU A 393 -5.86 16.54 -2.32
N GLU A 394 -6.97 16.38 -3.06
CA GLU A 394 -8.08 17.33 -3.07
C GLU A 394 -8.73 17.51 -1.69
N LYS A 395 -8.75 16.49 -0.86
CA LYS A 395 -9.40 16.50 0.46
C LYS A 395 -8.40 16.46 1.61
N ARG A 396 -7.17 16.88 1.38
CA ARG A 396 -6.06 16.82 2.35
C ARG A 396 -6.38 17.45 3.72
N GLU A 397 -7.14 18.55 3.73
CA GLU A 397 -7.52 19.23 4.99
C GLU A 397 -8.55 18.43 5.80
N ALA A 398 -9.31 17.56 5.16
CA ALA A 398 -10.34 16.73 5.80
C ALA A 398 -9.83 15.35 6.20
N ALA A 399 -8.69 14.93 5.66
CA ALA A 399 -8.02 13.65 5.93
C ALA A 399 -7.11 13.77 7.15
#